data_42247d51606daf0d07bfee24adc1316e
#
_entry.id   42247d51606daf0d07bfee24adc1316e
#
_cell.length_a   1.000
_cell.length_b   1.000
_cell.length_c   1.000
_cell.angle_alpha   90.00
_cell.angle_beta   90.00
_cell.angle_gamma   90.00
#
_symmetry.space_group_name_H-M   'P 1'
#
loop_
_entity.id
_entity.type
_entity.pdbx_description
1 polymer ?
#
loop_
_entity_poly.entity_id
_entity_poly.type
_entity_poly.pdbx_seq_one_letter_code
_entity_poly.pdbx_strand_id
1 'polypeptide(L)'
;MGGNLISLDHMIDFPNHSRSYDPTRPAVRFWGHDSAIEASFFINEDALKRIQPDARPDESGFLNAFDSNRDLICAAAAKVYVRGSRGSYDLVAANF
;
A
#
# COMPACT_ATOMS: atom_id res chain seq x y z
N MET A 1 -3.66 24.93 -20.81
CA MET A 1 -3.36 24.81 -19.51
C MET A 1 -3.04 23.45 -19.07
N GLY A 2 -2.13 23.36 -18.21
CA GLY A 2 -1.64 22.10 -17.78
C GLY A 2 -2.46 21.37 -16.75
N GLY A 3 -3.63 21.90 -16.39
CA GLY A 3 -4.41 21.30 -15.33
C GLY A 3 -4.84 19.88 -15.56
N ASN A 4 -5.02 19.52 -16.81
CA ASN A 4 -5.47 18.18 -17.14
C ASN A 4 -4.42 17.11 -16.84
N LEU A 5 -3.17 17.49 -16.65
CA LEU A 5 -2.14 16.53 -16.36
C LEU A 5 -2.28 15.94 -14.96
N ILE A 6 -2.98 16.64 -14.08
CA ILE A 6 -3.13 16.18 -12.71
C ILE A 6 -3.84 14.85 -12.62
N SER A 7 -4.76 14.60 -13.55
CA SER A 7 -5.53 13.37 -13.50
C SER A 7 -4.68 12.12 -13.64
N LEU A 8 -3.48 12.23 -14.19
CA LEU A 8 -2.59 11.07 -14.31
C LEU A 8 -2.13 10.55 -12.96
N ASP A 9 -2.10 11.43 -11.93
CA ASP A 9 -1.65 11.04 -10.61
C ASP A 9 -2.71 10.26 -9.82
N HIS A 10 -3.93 10.19 -10.37
CA HIS A 10 -5.04 9.57 -9.67
C HIS A 10 -5.60 8.39 -10.44
N MET A 11 -4.68 7.61 -11.03
CA MET A 11 -5.09 6.44 -11.79
C MET A 11 -5.56 5.31 -10.90
N ILE A 12 -5.14 5.28 -9.64
CA ILE A 12 -5.49 4.21 -8.73
C ILE A 12 -6.07 4.79 -7.44
N ASP A 13 -7.14 4.18 -6.97
CA ASP A 13 -7.83 4.54 -5.73
C ASP A 13 -7.84 3.36 -4.78
N PHE A 14 -8.04 3.66 -3.50
CA PHE A 14 -8.07 2.63 -2.46
C PHE A 14 -9.37 2.72 -1.65
N PRO A 15 -10.52 2.44 -2.28
CA PRO A 15 -11.81 2.56 -1.59
C PRO A 15 -12.07 1.42 -0.61
N ASN A 16 -11.46 0.26 -0.83
CA ASN A 16 -11.66 -0.91 -0.01
C ASN A 16 -10.67 -0.90 1.15
N HIS A 17 -11.18 -0.87 2.39
CA HIS A 17 -10.36 -0.85 3.58
C HIS A 17 -9.95 -2.24 4.07
N SER A 18 -10.31 -3.28 3.36
CA SER A 18 -9.88 -4.64 3.70
C SER A 18 -8.37 -4.77 3.63
N ARG A 19 -7.83 -5.54 4.53
CA ARG A 19 -6.41 -5.88 4.54
C ARG A 19 -6.26 -7.21 5.25
N SER A 20 -5.15 -7.89 4.98
CA SER A 20 -4.86 -9.16 5.63
C SER A 20 -3.36 -9.29 5.84
N TYR A 21 -3.01 -10.06 6.86
CA TYR A 21 -1.62 -10.34 7.16
C TYR A 21 -1.20 -11.64 6.49
N ASP A 22 -0.09 -11.60 5.75
CA ASP A 22 0.49 -12.79 5.12
C ASP A 22 1.75 -13.16 5.88
N PRO A 23 1.73 -14.23 6.72
CA PRO A 23 2.89 -14.58 7.53
C PRO A 23 4.05 -15.15 6.72
N THR A 24 3.82 -15.59 5.49
CA THR A 24 4.89 -16.19 4.70
C THR A 24 5.79 -15.14 4.07
N ARG A 25 5.30 -13.94 3.80
CA ARG A 25 6.11 -12.90 3.18
C ARG A 25 7.13 -12.27 4.12
N PRO A 26 6.91 -11.89 5.41
CA PRO A 26 5.64 -11.46 6.00
C PRO A 26 5.29 -10.01 5.60
N ALA A 27 4.03 -9.75 5.42
CA ALA A 27 3.56 -8.45 4.93
C ALA A 27 2.06 -8.28 5.19
N VAL A 28 1.60 -7.05 5.14
CA VAL A 28 0.16 -6.75 5.12
C VAL A 28 -0.25 -6.54 3.66
N ARG A 29 -1.25 -7.27 3.24
CA ARG A 29 -1.80 -7.17 1.89
C ARG A 29 -2.99 -6.24 1.88
N PHE A 30 -3.07 -5.39 0.86
CA PHE A 30 -4.22 -4.52 0.63
C PHE A 30 -4.40 -4.31 -0.87
N TRP A 31 -5.47 -3.65 -1.26
CA TRP A 31 -5.87 -3.59 -2.67
C TRP A 31 -6.18 -2.18 -3.10
N GLY A 32 -5.83 -1.88 -4.36
CA GLY A 32 -6.24 -0.65 -5.02
C GLY A 32 -6.98 -0.98 -6.30
N HIS A 33 -7.70 -0.01 -6.82
CA HIS A 33 -8.48 -0.15 -8.04
C HIS A 33 -8.16 0.95 -9.02
N ASP A 34 -7.86 0.56 -10.25
CA ASP A 34 -7.66 1.46 -11.38
C ASP A 34 -8.78 1.13 -12.37
N SER A 35 -9.89 1.85 -12.26
CA SER A 35 -11.12 1.51 -12.96
C SER A 35 -11.54 0.08 -12.61
N ALA A 36 -11.65 -0.81 -13.58
CA ALA A 36 -12.04 -2.19 -13.35
C ALA A 36 -10.86 -3.09 -12.95
N ILE A 37 -9.65 -2.56 -12.99
CA ILE A 37 -8.46 -3.34 -12.70
C ILE A 37 -8.15 -3.29 -11.21
N GLU A 38 -8.00 -4.46 -10.58
CA GLU A 38 -7.60 -4.52 -9.18
C GLU A 38 -6.12 -4.87 -9.10
N ALA A 39 -5.40 -4.15 -8.26
CA ALA A 39 -3.99 -4.42 -7.99
C ALA A 39 -3.81 -4.75 -6.51
N SER A 40 -2.96 -5.74 -6.22
CA SER A 40 -2.61 -6.11 -4.86
C SER A 40 -1.31 -5.45 -4.46
N PHE A 41 -1.24 -5.02 -3.20
CA PHE A 41 -0.04 -4.42 -2.64
C PHE A 41 0.32 -5.15 -1.35
N PHE A 42 1.61 -5.34 -1.14
CA PHE A 42 2.14 -5.99 0.07
C PHE A 42 3.14 -5.04 0.70
N ILE A 43 2.83 -4.55 1.89
CA ILE A 43 3.81 -3.76 2.64
C ILE A 43 4.47 -4.66 3.67
N ASN A 44 5.80 -4.77 3.60
CA ASN A 44 6.52 -5.70 4.47
C ASN A 44 6.70 -5.15 5.88
N GLU A 45 7.11 -6.04 6.79
CA GLU A 45 7.28 -5.68 8.20
C GLU A 45 8.30 -4.58 8.40
N ASP A 46 9.39 -4.61 7.65
CA ASP A 46 10.43 -3.58 7.80
C ASP A 46 9.90 -2.20 7.44
N ALA A 47 9.07 -2.12 6.41
CA ALA A 47 8.44 -0.85 6.04
C ALA A 47 7.48 -0.38 7.13
N LEU A 48 6.69 -1.30 7.69
CA LEU A 48 5.77 -0.95 8.77
C LEU A 48 6.51 -0.47 10.01
N LYS A 49 7.63 -1.13 10.35
CA LYS A 49 8.46 -0.70 11.48
C LYS A 49 9.10 0.65 11.24
N ARG A 50 9.45 0.96 10.00
CA ARG A 50 10.00 2.26 9.66
C ARG A 50 8.99 3.38 9.87
N ILE A 51 7.73 3.13 9.50
CA ILE A 51 6.65 4.10 9.67
C ILE A 51 6.26 4.24 11.13
N GLN A 52 6.22 3.12 11.85
CA GLN A 52 5.78 3.07 13.24
C GLN A 52 6.70 2.15 14.03
N PRO A 53 7.85 2.69 14.50
CA PRO A 53 8.86 1.87 15.17
C PRO A 53 8.40 1.18 16.44
N ASP A 54 7.37 1.69 17.12
CA ASP A 54 6.83 1.11 18.33
C ASP A 54 5.72 0.10 18.08
N ALA A 55 5.45 -0.26 16.82
CA ALA A 55 4.46 -1.27 16.51
C ALA A 55 4.88 -2.62 17.10
N ARG A 56 3.91 -3.34 17.68
CA ARG A 56 4.17 -4.67 18.20
C ARG A 56 4.51 -5.61 17.04
N PRO A 57 5.53 -6.47 17.21
CA PRO A 57 5.98 -7.34 16.12
C PRO A 57 5.16 -8.62 16.00
N ASP A 58 3.85 -8.49 15.90
CA ASP A 58 2.93 -9.60 15.69
C ASP A 58 1.86 -9.18 14.70
N GLU A 59 1.01 -10.12 14.30
CA GLU A 59 -0.02 -9.86 13.30
C GLU A 59 -0.89 -8.67 13.70
N SER A 60 -1.37 -8.65 14.93
CA SER A 60 -2.23 -7.59 15.44
C SER A 60 -1.52 -6.24 15.39
N GLY A 61 -0.26 -6.21 15.80
CA GLY A 61 0.52 -4.98 15.81
C GLY A 61 0.75 -4.45 14.40
N PHE A 62 1.06 -5.33 13.44
CA PHE A 62 1.28 -4.90 12.07
C PHE A 62 0.00 -4.44 11.39
N LEU A 63 -1.12 -5.12 11.66
CA LEU A 63 -2.41 -4.68 11.13
C LEU A 63 -2.82 -3.33 11.71
N ASN A 64 -2.57 -3.11 13.00
CA ASN A 64 -2.86 -1.82 13.63
C ASN A 64 -1.97 -0.71 13.07
N ALA A 65 -0.69 -1.00 12.83
CA ALA A 65 0.23 -0.04 12.24
C ALA A 65 -0.21 0.34 10.83
N PHE A 66 -0.68 -0.65 10.06
CA PHE A 66 -1.22 -0.38 8.74
C PHE A 66 -2.44 0.55 8.83
N ASP A 67 -3.40 0.21 9.69
CA ASP A 67 -4.62 0.99 9.81
C ASP A 67 -4.34 2.44 10.23
N SER A 68 -3.41 2.62 11.16
CA SER A 68 -3.05 3.95 11.66
C SER A 68 -2.34 4.81 10.63
N ASN A 69 -1.71 4.18 9.64
CA ASN A 69 -0.90 4.88 8.64
C ASN A 69 -1.42 4.64 7.22
N ARG A 70 -2.66 4.27 7.09
CA ARG A 70 -3.24 3.84 5.82
C ARG A 70 -3.07 4.88 4.71
N ASP A 71 -3.33 6.15 5.01
CA ASP A 71 -3.24 7.20 3.99
C ASP A 71 -1.83 7.35 3.47
N LEU A 72 -0.85 7.31 4.36
CA LEU A 72 0.56 7.37 3.97
C LEU A 72 0.94 6.17 3.11
N ILE A 73 0.49 4.98 3.50
CA ILE A 73 0.81 3.75 2.79
C ILE A 73 0.16 3.75 1.42
N CYS A 74 -1.10 4.15 1.31
CA CYS A 74 -1.78 4.22 0.03
C CYS A 74 -1.15 5.26 -0.89
N ALA A 75 -0.66 6.38 -0.36
CA ALA A 75 0.05 7.37 -1.16
C ALA A 75 1.34 6.79 -1.75
N ALA A 76 2.08 6.02 -0.96
CA ALA A 76 3.29 5.36 -1.45
C ALA A 76 2.94 4.30 -2.49
N ALA A 77 1.88 3.54 -2.27
CA ALA A 77 1.42 2.53 -3.22
C ALA A 77 1.06 3.16 -4.56
N ALA A 78 0.39 4.31 -4.54
CA ALA A 78 0.01 5.01 -5.76
C ALA A 78 1.25 5.44 -6.56
N LYS A 79 2.34 5.76 -5.88
CA LYS A 79 3.58 6.17 -6.55
C LYS A 79 4.28 5.01 -7.25
N VAL A 80 4.19 3.80 -6.70
CA VAL A 80 4.86 2.65 -7.31
C VAL A 80 3.99 1.95 -8.34
N TYR A 81 2.71 2.25 -8.37
CA TYR A 81 1.79 1.61 -9.29
C TYR A 81 2.06 2.05 -10.73
N VAL A 82 2.11 1.07 -11.64
CA VAL A 82 2.24 1.32 -13.08
C VAL A 82 1.15 0.54 -13.79
N ARG A 83 0.24 1.26 -14.45
CA ARG A 83 -0.91 0.65 -15.11
C ARG A 83 -0.49 -0.39 -16.12
N GLY A 84 -1.09 -1.57 -16.01
CA GLY A 84 -0.85 -2.66 -16.95
C GLY A 84 0.49 -3.37 -16.77
N SER A 85 1.25 -2.98 -15.78
CA SER A 85 2.59 -3.49 -15.60
C SER A 85 2.60 -4.84 -14.88
N ARG A 86 1.83 -4.97 -13.82
CA ARG A 86 1.76 -6.21 -13.04
C ARG A 86 0.53 -6.18 -12.13
N GLY A 87 0.18 -7.35 -11.58
CA GLY A 87 -0.97 -7.48 -10.69
C GLY A 87 -0.67 -7.27 -9.23
N SER A 88 0.60 -7.31 -8.82
CA SER A 88 0.98 -7.10 -7.43
C SER A 88 2.25 -6.29 -7.31
N TYR A 89 2.38 -5.58 -6.20
CA TYR A 89 3.48 -4.67 -5.93
C TYR A 89 3.94 -4.83 -4.49
N ASP A 90 5.23 -4.69 -4.25
CA ASP A 90 5.80 -4.76 -2.90
C ASP A 90 6.22 -3.36 -2.46
N LEU A 91 5.81 -2.98 -1.25
CA LEU A 91 6.28 -1.78 -0.60
C LEU A 91 7.29 -2.17 0.46
N VAL A 92 8.48 -1.60 0.34
CA VAL A 92 9.60 -1.90 1.22
C VAL A 92 10.01 -0.66 1.99
N ALA A 93 10.91 -0.84 2.97
CA ALA A 93 11.32 0.28 3.82
C ALA A 93 11.81 1.47 3.01
N ALA A 94 12.48 1.24 1.90
CA ALA A 94 13.00 2.33 1.06
C ALA A 94 11.91 3.20 0.44
N ASN A 95 10.66 2.74 0.42
CA ASN A 95 9.55 3.53 -0.09
C ASN A 95 9.05 4.56 0.93
N PHE A 96 9.60 4.56 2.14
CA PHE A 96 9.18 5.44 3.23
C PHE A 96 10.39 6.14 3.93
#